data_140640f02b1647b8df8f926234b64a91
#
_entry.id   140640f02b1647b8df8f926234b64a91
#
_cell.length_a   1.000
_cell.length_b   1.000
_cell.length_c   1.000
_cell.angle_alpha   90.00
_cell.angle_beta   90.00
_cell.angle_gamma   90.00
#
_symmetry.space_group_name_H-M   'P 1'
#
loop_
_entity.id
_entity.type
_entity.pdbx_description
1 polymer ?
#
loop_
_entity_poly.entity_id
_entity_poly.type
_entity_poly.pdbx_seq_one_letter_code
_entity_poly.pdbx_strand_id
1 'polypeptide(L)'
;MLSEQSSRTSSPSRSGSLRKRSHRSQPTRSSRSATVKKTSRVRKRSTNQSDCAVRTTAVVAPQKKTKTVSSRHRSHSTTVSTVEIRPSGTVFSRRSNAKREAIHHLPEHPPVDLTPPAWMQEECQVGPAQAGDQTEILQLLSGLPSPPSRAEFHAAVDHPEHDSANRLVARLAGRIVGHIEIAPRTIMIGSAPVKAAVLDRVAILPECRGAGHGQRLVQAAEQRMRELGVVAAFSRTRIATSFHELGWSVLGRDCASPGRPADILARLLAKQEREGPEVTMRQWRHVELPAILRIYNQNADRFVGTTARSEAYARWLVSRRAFDSIIVALQGNDRYDLHETTAKIVGYCIQTGGRVLEVMADPEYRGLEREILARVCAEAIENDRQELIYESSPTDPLHEEVRGPACEGPEAAVTSRIAPQDRMIVARIFDPEGLLKTMAPTLASRVVKAGMRDTVELGFDSDTFRGSVTIPSASGDKPREASVQPGRVGRSYLKLADDEFTRLVLGQCDPLEATTAGRLEPSTQLSQKLAEQLFPRLPLWCPMWDDVPS
;
A
#
# COMPACT_ATOMS: atom_id res chain seq x y z
N MET A 1 -9.87 -66.90 -11.94
CA MET A 1 -8.77 -67.84 -11.61
C MET A 1 -7.94 -67.14 -10.58
N LEU A 2 -8.17 -67.49 -9.34
CA LEU A 2 -7.26 -68.10 -8.36
C LEU A 2 -6.18 -67.10 -7.89
N SER A 3 -5.92 -66.77 -6.66
CA SER A 3 -6.32 -67.19 -5.28
C SER A 3 -5.42 -66.38 -4.36
N GLU A 4 -5.95 -65.70 -3.34
CA GLU A 4 -5.82 -66.04 -1.92
C GLU A 4 -4.42 -66.36 -1.38
N GLN A 5 -3.97 -65.61 -0.37
CA GLN A 5 -3.84 -65.95 1.07
C GLN A 5 -2.99 -64.89 1.75
N SER A 6 -3.42 -64.10 2.73
CA SER A 6 -3.69 -64.45 4.13
C SER A 6 -2.52 -64.97 4.93
N SER A 7 -2.02 -64.15 5.88
CA SER A 7 -1.66 -64.64 7.21
C SER A 7 -1.51 -63.51 8.24
N ARG A 8 -2.22 -63.67 9.31
CA ARG A 8 -2.21 -62.99 10.62
C ARG A 8 -1.06 -63.51 11.48
N THR A 9 -0.59 -62.67 12.41
CA THR A 9 -0.27 -63.02 13.84
C THR A 9 0.12 -61.72 14.53
N SER A 10 -0.65 -61.18 15.47
CA SER A 10 -0.85 -61.48 16.89
C SER A 10 0.26 -60.91 17.80
N SER A 11 -0.19 -59.95 18.64
CA SER A 11 0.50 -59.40 19.83
C SER A 11 0.80 -60.46 20.89
N PRO A 12 1.62 -60.21 21.92
CA PRO A 12 1.03 -59.75 23.17
C PRO A 12 1.86 -58.79 24.06
N SER A 13 1.09 -58.18 24.95
CA SER A 13 1.34 -57.40 26.14
C SER A 13 2.28 -57.97 27.20
N ARG A 14 2.95 -57.07 27.97
CA ARG A 14 3.19 -57.15 29.44
C ARG A 14 3.79 -55.80 29.91
N SER A 15 3.07 -54.97 30.64
CA SER A 15 2.92 -54.80 32.13
C SER A 15 4.24 -54.89 32.93
N GLY A 16 4.61 -53.77 33.55
CA GLY A 16 5.66 -53.67 34.54
C GLY A 16 5.60 -52.35 35.32
N SER A 17 4.78 -52.36 36.39
CA SER A 17 4.71 -51.32 37.41
C SER A 17 5.86 -51.48 38.41
N LEU A 18 6.42 -50.36 38.92
CA LEU A 18 7.01 -50.23 40.28
C LEU A 18 7.36 -48.76 40.55
N ARG A 19 6.53 -48.11 41.33
CA ARG A 19 6.65 -47.69 42.77
C ARG A 19 7.81 -46.73 43.07
N LYS A 20 7.41 -45.51 43.43
CA LYS A 20 7.66 -44.66 44.59
C LYS A 20 9.08 -44.55 45.14
N ARG A 21 9.59 -43.29 45.19
CA ARG A 21 10.04 -42.74 46.48
C ARG A 21 10.00 -41.21 46.50
N SER A 22 9.28 -40.73 47.49
CA SER A 22 9.20 -39.39 48.00
C SER A 22 10.48 -39.00 48.74
N HIS A 23 10.97 -37.79 48.56
CA HIS A 23 11.65 -37.10 49.64
C HIS A 23 11.20 -35.64 49.73
N ARG A 24 10.65 -35.37 50.85
CA ARG A 24 10.13 -34.13 51.45
C ARG A 24 11.26 -33.53 52.28
N SER A 25 11.58 -32.26 52.13
CA SER A 25 12.07 -31.41 53.18
C SER A 25 11.90 -29.93 52.85
N GLN A 26 11.06 -29.31 53.62
CA GLN A 26 11.04 -27.89 53.99
C GLN A 26 11.82 -27.75 55.32
N PRO A 27 11.90 -26.55 55.90
CA PRO A 27 12.20 -25.14 55.49
C PRO A 27 13.24 -24.49 56.43
N THR A 28 13.76 -23.31 56.13
CA THR A 28 14.24 -22.33 57.14
C THR A 28 14.20 -20.92 56.55
N ARG A 29 13.34 -20.06 57.08
CA ARG A 29 13.46 -18.95 58.04
C ARG A 29 14.46 -17.88 57.62
N SER A 30 13.93 -16.73 57.26
CA SER A 30 13.75 -15.46 57.93
C SER A 30 15.03 -14.65 58.19
N SER A 31 15.08 -13.45 57.60
CA SER A 31 15.53 -12.29 58.38
C SER A 31 14.93 -11.00 57.79
N ARG A 32 14.34 -10.28 58.72
CA ARG A 32 13.82 -8.91 58.66
C ARG A 32 14.98 -7.90 58.67
N SER A 33 14.74 -6.77 58.10
CA SER A 33 15.01 -5.40 58.56
C SER A 33 15.46 -4.55 57.39
N ALA A 34 15.22 -3.29 57.26
CA ALA A 34 14.54 -2.29 58.07
C ALA A 34 14.34 -1.05 57.16
N THR A 35 13.25 -0.43 57.40
CA THR A 35 12.84 0.87 56.84
C THR A 35 13.80 1.97 57.32
N VAL A 36 14.33 2.79 56.41
CA VAL A 36 14.83 4.13 56.76
C VAL A 36 14.19 5.17 55.87
N LYS A 37 13.23 5.88 56.46
CA LYS A 37 12.77 7.20 56.02
C LYS A 37 13.84 8.23 56.35
N LYS A 38 14.24 9.05 55.39
CA LYS A 38 14.85 10.35 55.66
C LYS A 38 14.15 11.44 54.86
N THR A 39 13.40 12.20 55.59
CA THR A 39 12.88 13.54 55.26
C THR A 39 13.98 14.58 55.46
N SER A 40 14.14 15.52 54.55
CA SER A 40 14.69 16.86 54.82
C SER A 40 14.25 17.79 53.69
N ARG A 41 13.28 18.57 53.99
CA ARG A 41 13.22 20.00 54.37
C ARG A 41 13.90 20.96 53.38
N VAL A 42 13.04 21.57 52.64
CA VAL A 42 12.97 22.96 52.10
C VAL A 42 13.96 23.94 52.73
N ARG A 43 14.67 24.65 51.86
CA ARG A 43 15.12 26.04 52.13
C ARG A 43 14.97 26.89 50.87
N LYS A 44 13.99 27.79 50.94
CA LYS A 44 13.88 29.00 50.10
C LYS A 44 15.04 29.94 50.44
N ARG A 45 15.67 30.50 49.43
CA ARG A 45 16.33 31.81 49.56
C ARG A 45 16.08 32.60 48.28
N SER A 46 15.41 33.71 48.46
CA SER A 46 15.21 34.83 47.56
C SER A 46 16.43 35.77 47.58
N THR A 47 16.50 36.56 46.54
CA THR A 47 17.19 37.84 46.29
C THR A 47 18.21 37.67 45.18
N ASN A 48 18.35 38.51 44.17
CA ASN A 48 18.07 39.92 43.97
C ASN A 48 18.10 40.19 42.45
N GLN A 49 17.30 41.17 42.03
CA GLN A 49 17.38 41.88 40.78
C GLN A 49 18.76 42.60 40.64
N SER A 50 19.30 42.61 39.44
CA SER A 50 20.13 43.71 38.97
C SER A 50 19.89 43.91 37.47
N ASP A 51 19.32 45.07 37.19
CA ASP A 51 19.17 45.67 35.87
C ASP A 51 20.55 45.82 35.17
N CYS A 52 20.61 45.44 33.92
CA CYS A 52 21.66 45.93 33.02
C CYS A 52 21.05 46.28 31.66
N ALA A 53 20.82 47.56 31.46
CA ALA A 53 20.43 48.15 30.20
C ALA A 53 21.60 48.07 29.24
N VAL A 54 21.39 47.49 28.06
CA VAL A 54 22.34 47.62 26.94
C VAL A 54 21.66 48.35 25.77
N ARG A 55 22.29 49.42 25.44
CA ARG A 55 22.00 50.40 24.39
C ARG A 55 21.87 49.76 23.01
N THR A 56 20.79 50.09 22.37
CA THR A 56 20.57 49.93 20.93
C THR A 56 21.38 50.96 20.13
N THR A 57 22.35 50.55 19.37
CA THR A 57 22.98 51.38 18.36
C THR A 57 22.42 51.00 16.99
N ALA A 58 21.66 51.92 16.41
CA ALA A 58 21.19 51.85 15.03
C ALA A 58 22.36 52.08 14.05
N VAL A 59 22.59 51.10 13.15
CA VAL A 59 23.49 51.28 12.02
C VAL A 59 22.65 51.61 10.78
N VAL A 60 22.86 52.81 10.27
CA VAL A 60 22.30 53.36 9.02
C VAL A 60 23.00 52.68 7.84
N ALA A 61 22.23 52.06 6.94
CA ALA A 61 22.72 51.53 5.67
C ALA A 61 22.68 52.64 4.58
N PRO A 62 23.69 52.72 3.67
CA PRO A 62 23.72 53.72 2.61
C PRO A 62 22.86 53.33 1.41
N GLN A 63 22.02 54.25 0.98
CA GLN A 63 21.28 54.19 -0.29
C GLN A 63 22.22 54.19 -1.50
N LYS A 64 22.13 53.17 -2.35
CA LYS A 64 22.70 53.16 -3.69
C LYS A 64 21.66 53.57 -4.72
N LYS A 65 21.93 54.68 -5.41
CA LYS A 65 21.19 55.20 -6.57
C LYS A 65 21.29 54.23 -7.73
N THR A 66 20.17 53.71 -8.19
CA THR A 66 20.04 52.94 -9.44
C THR A 66 19.73 53.90 -10.59
N LYS A 67 20.59 53.88 -11.59
CA LYS A 67 20.40 54.54 -12.89
C LYS A 67 19.42 53.70 -13.72
N THR A 68 18.34 54.32 -14.15
CA THR A 68 17.36 53.79 -15.11
C THR A 68 18.00 53.78 -16.51
N VAL A 69 18.16 52.60 -17.10
CA VAL A 69 18.45 52.45 -18.53
C VAL A 69 17.16 51.95 -19.19
N SER A 70 16.61 52.83 -20.02
CA SER A 70 15.44 52.57 -20.87
C SER A 70 15.87 51.67 -22.05
N SER A 71 15.37 50.44 -22.11
CA SER A 71 15.41 49.64 -23.35
C SER A 71 13.99 49.37 -23.83
N ARG A 72 13.69 50.00 -24.98
CA ARG A 72 12.49 49.76 -25.76
C ARG A 72 12.49 48.31 -26.27
N HIS A 73 11.57 47.47 -25.81
CA HIS A 73 11.22 46.23 -26.48
C HIS A 73 9.84 46.34 -27.08
N ARG A 74 9.81 46.07 -28.40
CA ARG A 74 8.60 45.94 -29.22
C ARG A 74 7.77 44.76 -28.71
N SER A 75 6.52 45.01 -28.37
CA SER A 75 5.50 44.02 -28.13
C SER A 75 4.98 43.43 -29.45
N HIS A 76 5.22 42.16 -29.69
CA HIS A 76 4.43 41.38 -30.66
C HIS A 76 3.24 40.80 -29.93
N SER A 77 2.04 41.30 -30.24
CA SER A 77 0.78 40.76 -29.80
C SER A 77 0.48 39.51 -30.64
N THR A 78 0.45 38.34 -29.97
CA THR A 78 -0.09 37.11 -30.52
C THR A 78 -1.56 37.01 -30.13
N THR A 79 -2.43 37.19 -31.11
CA THR A 79 -3.88 37.06 -30.96
C THR A 79 -4.20 35.56 -30.85
N VAL A 80 -4.72 35.15 -29.71
CA VAL A 80 -5.29 33.81 -29.51
C VAL A 80 -6.73 33.86 -29.99
N SER A 81 -7.02 33.15 -31.09
CA SER A 81 -8.37 33.00 -31.61
C SER A 81 -9.12 31.90 -30.85
N THR A 82 -10.10 32.32 -30.07
CA THR A 82 -11.06 31.42 -29.41
C THR A 82 -12.05 30.94 -30.49
N VAL A 83 -12.11 29.63 -30.72
CA VAL A 83 -13.11 29.02 -31.60
C VAL A 83 -14.34 28.68 -30.76
N GLU A 84 -15.41 29.47 -30.92
CA GLU A 84 -16.77 29.12 -30.51
C GLU A 84 -17.41 28.19 -31.53
N ILE A 85 -17.85 27.01 -31.10
CA ILE A 85 -18.65 26.09 -31.88
C ILE A 85 -20.13 26.37 -31.57
N ARG A 86 -20.89 26.91 -32.54
CA ARG A 86 -22.37 26.91 -32.54
C ARG A 86 -22.91 26.00 -33.65
N PRO A 87 -24.01 25.28 -33.40
CA PRO A 87 -24.58 24.35 -34.37
C PRO A 87 -25.62 25.00 -35.28
N SER A 88 -25.82 24.33 -36.39
CA SER A 88 -26.98 24.35 -37.33
C SER A 88 -27.10 25.46 -38.36
N GLY A 89 -27.24 25.00 -39.58
CA GLY A 89 -28.25 25.53 -40.50
C GLY A 89 -27.77 25.95 -41.87
N THR A 90 -28.12 25.13 -42.85
CA THR A 90 -28.59 25.47 -44.19
C THR A 90 -27.60 25.87 -45.31
N VAL A 91 -27.61 25.04 -46.26
CA VAL A 91 -27.17 25.06 -47.67
C VAL A 91 -27.34 26.43 -48.37
N PHE A 92 -26.27 26.90 -49.01
CA PHE A 92 -26.41 27.60 -50.32
C PHE A 92 -25.18 27.33 -51.22
N SER A 93 -25.54 26.82 -52.41
CA SER A 93 -24.66 26.56 -53.54
C SER A 93 -24.15 27.87 -54.15
N ARG A 94 -22.85 28.00 -54.36
CA ARG A 94 -22.31 28.85 -55.44
C ARG A 94 -21.12 28.17 -56.10
N ARG A 95 -21.35 27.87 -57.39
CA ARG A 95 -20.35 27.38 -58.35
C ARG A 95 -19.25 28.43 -58.50
N SER A 96 -18.01 28.05 -58.32
CA SER A 96 -16.88 28.72 -58.94
C SER A 96 -15.98 27.66 -59.56
N ASN A 97 -15.78 27.80 -60.88
CA ASN A 97 -14.87 27.00 -61.68
C ASN A 97 -13.42 27.30 -61.24
N ALA A 98 -12.77 26.36 -60.61
CA ALA A 98 -11.32 26.33 -60.44
C ALA A 98 -10.82 25.03 -61.07
N LYS A 99 -9.77 25.15 -61.88
CA LYS A 99 -9.11 24.10 -62.64
C LYS A 99 -8.83 22.88 -61.74
N ARG A 100 -9.30 21.72 -62.19
CA ARG A 100 -8.89 20.42 -61.66
C ARG A 100 -7.42 20.19 -62.04
N GLU A 101 -6.51 20.36 -61.08
CA GLU A 101 -5.20 19.73 -61.16
C GLU A 101 -5.37 18.23 -60.91
N ALA A 102 -4.70 17.44 -61.73
CA ALA A 102 -4.76 15.98 -61.68
C ALA A 102 -4.22 15.50 -60.32
N ILE A 103 -5.11 14.96 -59.49
CA ILE A 103 -4.74 14.18 -58.32
C ILE A 103 -4.11 12.89 -58.86
N HIS A 104 -2.78 12.76 -58.68
CA HIS A 104 -2.11 11.48 -58.87
C HIS A 104 -2.79 10.43 -57.99
N HIS A 105 -3.41 9.44 -58.61
CA HIS A 105 -3.87 8.25 -57.91
C HIS A 105 -2.67 7.59 -57.23
N LEU A 106 -2.60 7.72 -55.90
CA LEU A 106 -1.80 6.80 -55.12
C LEU A 106 -2.31 5.38 -55.43
N PRO A 107 -1.41 4.40 -55.61
CA PRO A 107 -1.85 3.03 -55.86
C PRO A 107 -2.76 2.62 -54.67
N GLU A 108 -3.98 2.17 -55.00
CA GLU A 108 -4.87 1.57 -54.03
C GLU A 108 -4.12 0.39 -53.41
N HIS A 109 -3.76 0.52 -52.15
CA HIS A 109 -3.26 -0.64 -51.40
C HIS A 109 -4.36 -1.71 -51.45
N PRO A 110 -4.01 -2.97 -51.75
CA PRO A 110 -4.98 -4.04 -51.69
C PRO A 110 -5.64 -4.02 -50.30
N PRO A 111 -6.95 -4.29 -50.21
CA PRO A 111 -7.63 -4.30 -48.92
C PRO A 111 -6.87 -5.23 -48.00
N VAL A 112 -6.42 -4.68 -46.87
CA VAL A 112 -5.76 -5.48 -45.80
C VAL A 112 -6.81 -6.48 -45.36
N ASP A 113 -6.54 -7.76 -45.57
CA ASP A 113 -7.39 -8.83 -45.07
C ASP A 113 -7.35 -8.78 -43.52
N LEU A 114 -8.42 -8.23 -42.94
CA LEU A 114 -8.60 -8.09 -41.48
C LEU A 114 -9.11 -9.38 -40.83
N THR A 115 -9.18 -10.48 -41.62
CA THR A 115 -9.59 -11.77 -41.07
C THR A 115 -8.59 -12.21 -39.98
N PRO A 116 -9.04 -12.43 -38.75
CA PRO A 116 -8.12 -12.88 -37.69
C PRO A 116 -7.42 -14.17 -38.12
N PRO A 117 -6.12 -14.32 -37.87
CA PRO A 117 -5.38 -15.55 -38.14
C PRO A 117 -6.09 -16.77 -37.56
N ALA A 118 -6.02 -17.91 -38.23
CA ALA A 118 -6.72 -19.13 -37.81
C ALA A 118 -6.43 -19.54 -36.34
N TRP A 119 -5.19 -19.31 -35.87
CA TRP A 119 -4.80 -19.62 -34.49
C TRP A 119 -5.55 -18.75 -33.44
N MET A 120 -6.06 -17.58 -33.77
CA MET A 120 -6.89 -16.75 -32.89
C MET A 120 -8.31 -17.28 -32.70
N GLN A 121 -8.74 -18.20 -33.55
CA GLN A 121 -10.08 -18.81 -33.48
C GLN A 121 -10.09 -20.08 -32.61
N GLU A 122 -8.94 -20.56 -32.16
CA GLU A 122 -8.85 -21.71 -31.29
C GLU A 122 -9.35 -21.40 -29.87
N GLU A 123 -9.70 -22.44 -29.13
CA GLU A 123 -10.14 -22.30 -27.75
C GLU A 123 -8.98 -21.90 -26.84
N CYS A 124 -9.19 -20.82 -26.06
CA CYS A 124 -8.21 -20.36 -25.10
C CYS A 124 -8.14 -21.30 -23.89
N GLN A 125 -7.00 -21.89 -23.66
CA GLN A 125 -6.70 -22.71 -22.50
C GLN A 125 -5.96 -21.90 -21.44
N VAL A 126 -6.43 -21.92 -20.20
CA VAL A 126 -5.77 -21.26 -19.05
C VAL A 126 -5.27 -22.33 -18.08
N GLY A 127 -4.02 -22.22 -17.69
CA GLY A 127 -3.40 -23.15 -16.75
C GLY A 127 -2.06 -22.65 -16.21
N PRO A 128 -1.43 -23.41 -15.29
CA PRO A 128 -0.14 -23.05 -14.73
C PRO A 128 0.94 -22.97 -15.81
N ALA A 129 1.87 -22.02 -15.62
CA ALA A 129 3.04 -21.90 -16.46
C ALA A 129 3.97 -23.10 -16.27
N GLN A 130 4.58 -23.56 -17.35
CA GLN A 130 5.56 -24.65 -17.36
C GLN A 130 6.99 -24.09 -17.31
N ALA A 131 7.96 -24.93 -16.95
CA ALA A 131 9.36 -24.51 -16.84
C ALA A 131 9.93 -23.92 -18.14
N GLY A 132 9.46 -24.37 -19.30
CA GLY A 132 9.87 -23.86 -20.62
C GLY A 132 9.29 -22.50 -21.03
N ASP A 133 8.26 -22.02 -20.33
CA ASP A 133 7.49 -20.84 -20.70
C ASP A 133 8.19 -19.52 -20.35
N GLN A 134 9.20 -19.53 -19.51
CA GLN A 134 9.80 -18.33 -18.94
C GLN A 134 10.23 -17.30 -19.98
N THR A 135 10.80 -17.76 -21.10
CA THR A 135 11.25 -16.86 -22.18
C THR A 135 10.07 -16.18 -22.87
N GLU A 136 9.02 -16.93 -23.19
CA GLU A 136 7.83 -16.41 -23.85
C GLU A 136 7.03 -15.48 -22.92
N ILE A 137 6.93 -15.83 -21.64
CA ILE A 137 6.32 -14.96 -20.61
C ILE A 137 7.10 -13.64 -20.51
N LEU A 138 8.44 -13.69 -20.41
CA LEU A 138 9.24 -12.46 -20.31
C LEU A 138 9.10 -11.60 -21.57
N GLN A 139 9.01 -12.22 -22.75
CA GLN A 139 8.74 -11.51 -24.00
C GLN A 139 7.36 -10.85 -23.98
N LEU A 140 6.32 -11.54 -23.51
CA LEU A 140 4.97 -10.98 -23.35
C LEU A 140 4.99 -9.79 -22.39
N LEU A 141 5.67 -9.93 -21.23
CA LEU A 141 5.76 -8.88 -20.23
C LEU A 141 6.57 -7.66 -20.68
N SER A 142 7.48 -7.83 -21.66
CA SER A 142 8.23 -6.70 -22.22
C SER A 142 7.34 -5.69 -22.95
N GLY A 143 6.11 -6.07 -23.31
CA GLY A 143 5.09 -5.19 -23.88
C GLY A 143 4.29 -4.36 -22.85
N LEU A 144 4.55 -4.52 -21.55
CA LEU A 144 3.92 -3.70 -20.52
C LEU A 144 4.52 -2.28 -20.52
N PRO A 145 3.76 -1.27 -20.05
CA PRO A 145 4.26 0.10 -19.92
C PRO A 145 5.49 0.21 -19.01
N SER A 146 5.63 -0.71 -18.08
CA SER A 146 6.74 -0.83 -17.15
C SER A 146 7.14 -2.30 -17.08
N PRO A 147 7.96 -2.79 -18.02
CA PRO A 147 8.31 -4.19 -18.08
C PRO A 147 9.29 -4.55 -16.95
N PRO A 148 9.17 -5.73 -16.35
CA PRO A 148 10.16 -6.20 -15.39
C PRO A 148 11.50 -6.41 -16.11
N SER A 149 12.59 -6.05 -15.46
CA SER A 149 13.91 -6.46 -15.92
C SER A 149 14.05 -8.00 -15.84
N ARG A 150 14.98 -8.54 -16.60
CA ARG A 150 15.25 -9.99 -16.53
C ARG A 150 15.64 -10.45 -15.13
N ALA A 151 16.40 -9.62 -14.41
CA ALA A 151 16.81 -9.91 -13.03
C ALA A 151 15.61 -9.97 -12.08
N GLU A 152 14.72 -9.00 -12.17
CA GLU A 152 13.48 -8.94 -11.37
C GLU A 152 12.55 -10.12 -11.67
N PHE A 153 12.40 -10.46 -12.96
CA PHE A 153 11.59 -11.61 -13.35
C PHE A 153 12.10 -12.91 -12.73
N HIS A 154 13.41 -13.12 -12.73
CA HIS A 154 14.02 -14.32 -12.13
C HIS A 154 14.02 -14.25 -10.60
N ALA A 155 14.21 -13.08 -10.00
CA ALA A 155 14.17 -12.93 -8.54
C ALA A 155 12.80 -13.29 -7.92
N ALA A 156 11.72 -13.28 -8.70
CA ALA A 156 10.41 -13.75 -8.25
C ALA A 156 10.41 -15.24 -7.87
N VAL A 157 11.29 -16.06 -8.47
CA VAL A 157 11.43 -17.49 -8.15
C VAL A 157 12.05 -17.70 -6.77
N ASP A 158 12.86 -16.75 -6.30
CA ASP A 158 13.52 -16.81 -4.99
C ASP A 158 12.63 -16.28 -3.85
N HIS A 159 11.38 -15.91 -4.16
CA HIS A 159 10.42 -15.44 -3.13
C HIS A 159 10.14 -16.56 -2.12
N PRO A 160 10.12 -16.27 -0.79
CA PRO A 160 9.90 -17.29 0.24
C PRO A 160 8.61 -18.12 0.09
N GLU A 161 7.58 -17.53 -0.51
CA GLU A 161 6.27 -18.16 -0.75
C GLU A 161 6.06 -18.47 -2.24
N HIS A 162 7.15 -18.60 -3.02
CA HIS A 162 7.04 -18.93 -4.45
C HIS A 162 6.45 -20.31 -4.67
N ASP A 163 5.43 -20.37 -5.52
CA ASP A 163 4.88 -21.60 -6.08
C ASP A 163 4.66 -21.39 -7.58
N SER A 164 5.29 -22.21 -8.40
CA SER A 164 5.16 -22.12 -9.87
C SER A 164 3.72 -22.28 -10.36
N ALA A 165 2.86 -22.99 -9.61
CA ALA A 165 1.45 -23.13 -9.90
C ALA A 165 0.65 -21.82 -9.74
N ASN A 166 1.21 -20.81 -9.10
CA ASN A 166 0.60 -19.50 -8.93
C ASN A 166 0.88 -18.54 -10.12
N ARG A 167 1.65 -18.98 -11.10
CA ARG A 167 1.84 -18.24 -12.35
C ARG A 167 1.00 -18.90 -13.43
N LEU A 168 -0.06 -18.19 -13.89
CA LEU A 168 -1.00 -18.73 -14.88
C LEU A 168 -0.75 -18.09 -16.24
N VAL A 169 -0.97 -18.87 -17.29
CA VAL A 169 -0.88 -18.43 -18.68
C VAL A 169 -2.13 -18.80 -19.45
N ALA A 170 -2.52 -17.93 -20.37
CA ALA A 170 -3.54 -18.20 -21.40
C ALA A 170 -2.83 -18.60 -22.69
N ARG A 171 -3.24 -19.70 -23.31
CA ARG A 171 -2.67 -20.25 -24.55
C ARG A 171 -3.71 -20.34 -25.66
N LEU A 172 -3.33 -19.93 -26.86
CA LEU A 172 -4.05 -20.18 -28.10
C LEU A 172 -3.14 -20.92 -29.07
N ALA A 173 -3.55 -22.03 -29.62
CA ALA A 173 -2.72 -22.86 -30.50
C ALA A 173 -1.32 -23.15 -29.93
N GLY A 174 -1.22 -23.38 -28.62
CA GLY A 174 0.05 -23.61 -27.92
C GLY A 174 0.86 -22.35 -27.60
N ARG A 175 0.57 -21.19 -28.19
CA ARG A 175 1.26 -19.92 -27.96
C ARG A 175 0.72 -19.21 -26.72
N ILE A 176 1.58 -18.63 -25.90
CA ILE A 176 1.18 -17.82 -24.76
C ILE A 176 0.69 -16.45 -25.24
N VAL A 177 -0.58 -16.17 -24.96
CA VAL A 177 -1.24 -14.89 -25.31
C VAL A 177 -1.58 -14.06 -24.07
N GLY A 178 -1.47 -14.63 -22.89
CA GLY A 178 -1.74 -13.92 -21.64
C GLY A 178 -0.99 -14.51 -20.45
N HIS A 179 -0.79 -13.68 -19.42
CA HIS A 179 -0.08 -14.03 -18.20
C HIS A 179 -0.69 -13.31 -17.00
N ILE A 180 -0.70 -13.98 -15.85
CA ILE A 180 -1.03 -13.41 -14.54
C ILE A 180 -0.21 -14.12 -13.46
N GLU A 181 0.25 -13.38 -12.47
CA GLU A 181 0.96 -13.91 -11.32
C GLU A 181 0.15 -13.69 -10.04
N ILE A 182 0.00 -14.72 -9.24
CA ILE A 182 -0.61 -14.69 -7.92
C ILE A 182 0.51 -14.71 -6.89
N ALA A 183 0.65 -13.63 -6.12
CA ALA A 183 1.61 -13.53 -5.03
C ALA A 183 0.88 -13.61 -3.68
N PRO A 184 0.84 -14.78 -3.01
CA PRO A 184 0.30 -14.90 -1.66
C PRO A 184 1.09 -14.00 -0.72
N ARG A 185 0.38 -13.29 0.17
CA ARG A 185 0.97 -12.37 1.16
C ARG A 185 0.08 -12.28 2.38
N THR A 186 0.67 -11.92 3.51
CA THR A 186 -0.09 -11.42 4.65
C THR A 186 -0.18 -9.90 4.53
N ILE A 187 -1.39 -9.37 4.30
CA ILE A 187 -1.64 -7.93 4.17
C ILE A 187 -2.24 -7.40 5.47
N MET A 188 -1.78 -6.23 5.89
CA MET A 188 -2.31 -5.55 7.08
C MET A 188 -3.58 -4.77 6.73
N ILE A 189 -4.60 -4.92 7.56
CA ILE A 189 -5.81 -4.09 7.57
C ILE A 189 -5.86 -3.39 8.94
N GLY A 190 -5.16 -2.27 9.05
CA GLY A 190 -4.79 -1.75 10.35
C GLY A 190 -3.94 -2.79 11.08
N SER A 191 -4.25 -3.10 12.34
CA SER A 191 -3.51 -4.09 13.13
C SER A 191 -3.89 -5.56 12.84
N ALA A 192 -4.78 -5.84 11.88
CA ALA A 192 -5.18 -7.19 11.52
C ALA A 192 -4.32 -7.77 10.39
N PRO A 193 -3.53 -8.82 10.62
CA PRO A 193 -2.81 -9.53 9.57
C PRO A 193 -3.74 -10.49 8.84
N VAL A 194 -4.00 -10.26 7.56
CA VAL A 194 -4.96 -11.00 6.74
C VAL A 194 -4.22 -11.81 5.68
N LYS A 195 -4.56 -13.11 5.56
CA LYS A 195 -4.07 -13.95 4.47
C LYS A 195 -4.69 -13.50 3.16
N ALA A 196 -3.90 -12.84 2.33
CA ALA A 196 -4.32 -12.23 1.10
C ALA A 196 -3.43 -12.69 -0.07
N ALA A 197 -3.74 -12.26 -1.29
CA ALA A 197 -2.87 -12.37 -2.44
C ALA A 197 -2.85 -11.07 -3.22
N VAL A 198 -1.76 -10.80 -3.91
CA VAL A 198 -1.67 -9.72 -4.90
C VAL A 198 -1.66 -10.34 -6.29
N LEU A 199 -2.55 -9.85 -7.17
CA LEU A 199 -2.47 -10.13 -8.61
C LEU A 199 -1.51 -9.16 -9.24
N ASP A 200 -0.46 -9.69 -9.85
CA ASP A 200 0.61 -8.91 -10.47
C ASP A 200 0.84 -9.35 -11.91
N ARG A 201 1.50 -8.48 -12.69
CA ARG A 201 1.95 -8.78 -14.07
C ARG A 201 0.85 -9.32 -14.97
N VAL A 202 -0.35 -8.75 -14.86
CA VAL A 202 -1.47 -9.09 -15.74
C VAL A 202 -1.19 -8.54 -17.15
N ALA A 203 -0.98 -9.42 -18.11
CA ALA A 203 -0.65 -9.05 -19.47
C ALA A 203 -1.44 -9.87 -20.47
N ILE A 204 -1.90 -9.24 -21.55
CA ILE A 204 -2.52 -9.88 -22.72
C ILE A 204 -1.85 -9.29 -23.97
N LEU A 205 -1.49 -10.13 -24.93
CA LEU A 205 -0.98 -9.69 -26.23
C LEU A 205 -1.93 -8.66 -26.83
N PRO A 206 -1.42 -7.54 -27.39
CA PRO A 206 -2.26 -6.48 -27.93
C PRO A 206 -3.30 -6.98 -28.93
N GLU A 207 -2.91 -7.88 -29.83
CA GLU A 207 -3.76 -8.47 -30.86
C GLU A 207 -4.86 -9.40 -30.31
N CYS A 208 -4.71 -9.89 -29.05
CA CYS A 208 -5.68 -10.77 -28.38
C CYS A 208 -6.56 -10.04 -27.38
N ARG A 209 -6.43 -8.71 -27.26
CA ARG A 209 -7.25 -7.91 -26.33
C ARG A 209 -8.69 -7.83 -26.82
N GLY A 210 -9.63 -7.71 -25.89
CA GLY A 210 -11.06 -7.63 -26.20
C GLY A 210 -11.74 -8.98 -26.44
N ALA A 211 -10.99 -10.10 -26.59
CA ALA A 211 -11.53 -11.44 -26.80
C ALA A 211 -11.90 -12.22 -25.52
N GLY A 212 -11.90 -11.55 -24.35
CA GLY A 212 -12.27 -12.17 -23.07
C GLY A 212 -11.15 -12.98 -22.38
N HIS A 213 -9.95 -13.09 -22.97
CA HIS A 213 -8.85 -13.88 -22.39
C HIS A 213 -8.38 -13.36 -21.04
N GLY A 214 -8.33 -12.03 -20.85
CA GLY A 214 -8.00 -11.41 -19.56
C GLY A 214 -9.00 -11.77 -18.48
N GLN A 215 -10.29 -11.77 -18.80
CA GLN A 215 -11.34 -12.19 -17.88
C GLN A 215 -11.18 -13.66 -17.46
N ARG A 216 -10.91 -14.57 -18.39
CA ARG A 216 -10.66 -15.99 -18.10
C ARG A 216 -9.43 -16.18 -17.20
N LEU A 217 -8.34 -15.42 -17.44
CA LEU A 217 -7.16 -15.45 -16.59
C LEU A 217 -7.47 -14.99 -15.16
N VAL A 218 -8.17 -13.86 -14.98
CA VAL A 218 -8.53 -13.36 -13.66
C VAL A 218 -9.44 -14.37 -12.94
N GLN A 219 -10.43 -14.95 -13.63
CA GLN A 219 -11.30 -15.97 -13.04
C GLN A 219 -10.54 -17.22 -12.60
N ALA A 220 -9.58 -17.70 -13.42
CA ALA A 220 -8.72 -18.82 -13.05
C ALA A 220 -7.82 -18.49 -11.86
N ALA A 221 -7.28 -17.26 -11.80
CA ALA A 221 -6.50 -16.78 -10.66
C ALA A 221 -7.34 -16.70 -9.39
N GLU A 222 -8.59 -16.22 -9.47
CA GLU A 222 -9.52 -16.21 -8.33
C GLU A 222 -9.81 -17.62 -7.82
N GLN A 223 -10.03 -18.58 -8.72
CA GLN A 223 -10.24 -19.97 -8.33
C GLN A 223 -9.00 -20.50 -7.59
N ARG A 224 -7.81 -20.26 -8.12
CA ARG A 224 -6.55 -20.65 -7.48
C ARG A 224 -6.36 -19.99 -6.10
N MET A 225 -6.72 -18.71 -5.95
CA MET A 225 -6.66 -18.01 -4.66
C MET A 225 -7.62 -18.59 -3.63
N ARG A 226 -8.82 -19.01 -4.04
CA ARG A 226 -9.76 -19.73 -3.15
C ARG A 226 -9.20 -21.07 -2.70
N GLU A 227 -8.55 -21.83 -3.59
CA GLU A 227 -7.86 -23.10 -3.26
C GLU A 227 -6.73 -22.90 -2.25
N LEU A 228 -6.02 -21.77 -2.36
CA LEU A 228 -4.98 -21.37 -1.40
C LEU A 228 -5.55 -20.89 -0.04
N GLY A 229 -6.88 -20.77 0.09
CA GLY A 229 -7.54 -20.24 1.29
C GLY A 229 -7.22 -18.76 1.53
N VAL A 230 -7.08 -17.99 0.44
CA VAL A 230 -6.94 -16.53 0.48
C VAL A 230 -8.30 -15.90 0.75
N VAL A 231 -8.39 -15.03 1.75
CA VAL A 231 -9.67 -14.39 2.12
C VAL A 231 -9.94 -13.11 1.33
N ALA A 232 -8.88 -12.41 0.89
CA ALA A 232 -8.99 -11.20 0.09
C ALA A 232 -7.84 -11.11 -0.92
N ALA A 233 -8.09 -10.48 -2.07
CA ALA A 233 -7.06 -10.20 -3.05
C ALA A 233 -6.99 -8.71 -3.36
N PHE A 234 -5.79 -8.27 -3.75
CA PHE A 234 -5.49 -6.90 -4.18
C PHE A 234 -4.82 -6.92 -5.54
N SER A 235 -5.00 -5.87 -6.30
CA SER A 235 -4.24 -5.64 -7.54
C SER A 235 -4.03 -4.17 -7.77
N ARG A 236 -2.88 -3.83 -8.34
CA ARG A 236 -2.58 -2.48 -8.81
C ARG A 236 -2.74 -2.47 -10.33
N THR A 237 -3.71 -1.70 -10.84
CA THR A 237 -4.12 -1.81 -12.23
C THR A 237 -4.40 -0.45 -12.87
N ARG A 238 -4.21 -0.35 -14.19
CA ARG A 238 -4.66 0.78 -15.01
C ARG A 238 -6.01 0.51 -15.70
N ILE A 239 -6.53 -0.71 -15.58
CA ILE A 239 -7.81 -1.15 -16.18
C ILE A 239 -8.84 -1.45 -15.08
N ALA A 240 -8.96 -0.55 -14.10
CA ALA A 240 -9.85 -0.72 -12.95
C ALA A 240 -11.31 -1.01 -13.34
N THR A 241 -11.81 -0.43 -14.45
CA THR A 241 -13.16 -0.70 -14.96
C THR A 241 -13.36 -2.18 -15.28
N SER A 242 -12.39 -2.82 -15.96
CA SER A 242 -12.48 -4.25 -16.29
C SER A 242 -12.44 -5.13 -15.04
N PHE A 243 -11.70 -4.73 -14.00
CA PHE A 243 -11.72 -5.42 -12.72
C PHE A 243 -13.06 -5.21 -11.99
N HIS A 244 -13.63 -4.00 -12.06
CA HIS A 244 -14.94 -3.72 -11.46
C HIS A 244 -16.04 -4.56 -12.10
N GLU A 245 -16.04 -4.73 -13.43
CA GLU A 245 -16.96 -5.63 -14.15
C GLU A 245 -16.86 -7.09 -13.70
N LEU A 246 -15.70 -7.49 -13.14
CA LEU A 246 -15.46 -8.81 -12.55
C LEU A 246 -15.82 -8.89 -11.05
N GLY A 247 -16.38 -7.81 -10.48
CA GLY A 247 -16.77 -7.73 -9.07
C GLY A 247 -15.63 -7.37 -8.12
N TRP A 248 -14.58 -6.72 -8.61
CA TRP A 248 -13.54 -6.12 -7.79
C TRP A 248 -13.90 -4.69 -7.43
N SER A 249 -13.67 -4.32 -6.18
CA SER A 249 -13.92 -2.96 -5.68
C SER A 249 -12.72 -2.06 -5.91
N VAL A 250 -12.98 -0.84 -6.38
CA VAL A 250 -11.95 0.18 -6.49
C VAL A 250 -11.79 0.84 -5.13
N LEU A 251 -10.61 0.68 -4.52
CA LEU A 251 -10.31 1.21 -3.19
C LEU A 251 -9.76 2.63 -3.24
N GLY A 252 -8.86 2.88 -4.17
CA GLY A 252 -8.18 4.17 -4.26
C GLY A 252 -7.16 4.18 -5.39
N ARG A 253 -6.30 5.17 -5.34
CA ARG A 253 -5.29 5.45 -6.36
C ARG A 253 -3.91 5.30 -5.75
N ASP A 254 -2.93 4.82 -6.52
CA ASP A 254 -1.53 4.99 -6.18
C ASP A 254 -1.20 6.47 -6.09
N CYS A 255 -0.47 6.87 -5.06
CA CYS A 255 -0.12 8.26 -4.86
C CYS A 255 1.38 8.47 -5.02
N ALA A 256 1.73 9.26 -6.02
CA ALA A 256 3.08 9.72 -6.28
C ALA A 256 3.08 11.22 -6.49
N SER A 257 4.08 11.90 -5.92
CA SER A 257 4.24 13.35 -6.06
C SER A 257 5.59 13.66 -6.67
N PRO A 258 5.64 14.15 -7.92
CA PRO A 258 6.87 14.65 -8.50
C PRO A 258 7.20 16.04 -7.97
N GLY A 259 8.51 16.36 -7.88
CA GLY A 259 8.98 17.67 -7.50
C GLY A 259 10.46 17.86 -7.77
N ARG A 260 10.90 19.12 -7.86
CA ARG A 260 12.33 19.45 -8.02
C ARG A 260 13.02 19.37 -6.66
N PRO A 261 14.12 18.62 -6.52
CA PRO A 261 14.80 18.43 -5.22
C PRO A 261 15.13 19.74 -4.50
N ALA A 262 15.58 20.76 -5.24
CA ALA A 262 15.92 22.07 -4.66
C ALA A 262 14.69 22.79 -4.06
N ASP A 263 13.55 22.73 -4.75
CA ASP A 263 12.32 23.37 -4.30
C ASP A 263 11.71 22.64 -3.08
N ILE A 264 11.79 21.29 -3.09
CA ILE A 264 11.37 20.45 -1.96
C ILE A 264 12.24 20.78 -0.75
N LEU A 265 13.56 20.75 -0.91
CA LEU A 265 14.51 21.04 0.18
C LEU A 265 14.26 22.42 0.80
N ALA A 266 14.05 23.45 -0.04
CA ALA A 266 13.75 24.80 0.44
C ALA A 266 12.48 24.84 1.31
N ARG A 267 11.41 24.13 0.90
CA ARG A 267 10.16 24.04 1.68
C ARG A 267 10.33 23.26 2.99
N LEU A 268 11.07 22.15 2.94
CA LEU A 268 11.35 21.34 4.12
C LEU A 268 12.15 22.13 5.16
N LEU A 269 13.17 22.88 4.73
CA LEU A 269 14.02 23.69 5.61
C LEU A 269 13.28 24.92 6.18
N ALA A 270 12.35 25.52 5.42
CA ALA A 270 11.57 26.66 5.89
C ALA A 270 10.64 26.33 7.08
N LYS A 271 10.28 25.06 7.26
CA LYS A 271 9.40 24.58 8.33
C LYS A 271 10.14 23.74 9.38
N GLN A 272 11.47 23.86 9.45
CA GLN A 272 12.29 23.02 10.31
C GLN A 272 12.16 23.48 11.77
N GLU A 273 11.28 22.83 12.50
CA GLU A 273 11.23 22.86 13.96
C GLU A 273 10.98 21.44 14.45
N ARG A 274 12.02 20.61 14.48
CA ARG A 274 11.92 19.34 15.18
C ARG A 274 12.47 19.51 16.60
N GLU A 275 11.61 19.32 17.58
CA GLU A 275 12.02 19.11 18.95
C GLU A 275 12.43 17.62 19.11
N GLY A 276 13.67 17.35 19.39
CA GLY A 276 14.13 15.98 19.61
C GLY A 276 15.65 15.84 19.59
N PRO A 277 16.17 14.66 19.92
CA PRO A 277 17.60 14.40 19.94
C PRO A 277 18.18 14.51 18.52
N GLU A 278 19.42 14.98 18.45
CA GLU A 278 20.18 15.07 17.21
C GLU A 278 20.32 13.67 16.58
N VAL A 279 20.15 13.59 15.26
CA VAL A 279 20.30 12.36 14.48
C VAL A 279 21.36 12.55 13.41
N THR A 280 22.12 11.51 13.14
CA THR A 280 23.04 11.44 12.01
C THR A 280 22.48 10.53 10.94
N MET A 281 22.74 10.85 9.65
CA MET A 281 22.22 10.08 8.51
C MET A 281 23.37 9.57 7.65
N ARG A 282 23.31 8.30 7.28
CA ARG A 282 24.27 7.64 6.39
C ARG A 282 23.65 6.51 5.58
N GLN A 283 24.41 5.98 4.66
CA GLN A 283 24.07 4.72 3.97
C GLN A 283 24.01 3.57 4.98
N TRP A 284 23.01 2.71 4.79
CA TRP A 284 22.78 1.55 5.63
C TRP A 284 23.87 0.47 5.49
N ARG A 285 23.88 -0.47 6.43
CA ARG A 285 24.68 -1.69 6.38
C ARG A 285 23.77 -2.91 6.41
N HIS A 286 24.12 -3.97 5.72
CA HIS A 286 23.28 -5.18 5.62
C HIS A 286 22.87 -5.78 6.98
N VAL A 287 23.72 -5.65 7.99
CA VAL A 287 23.44 -6.09 9.37
C VAL A 287 22.32 -5.29 10.06
N GLU A 288 21.91 -4.18 9.48
CA GLU A 288 20.90 -3.27 10.04
C GLU A 288 19.47 -3.58 9.55
N LEU A 289 19.30 -4.56 8.66
CA LEU A 289 18.00 -4.99 8.16
C LEU A 289 16.97 -5.27 9.27
N PRO A 290 17.32 -5.92 10.40
CA PRO A 290 16.37 -6.12 11.49
C PRO A 290 15.84 -4.82 12.10
N ALA A 291 16.65 -3.75 12.15
CA ALA A 291 16.21 -2.46 12.66
C ALA A 291 15.25 -1.76 11.69
N ILE A 292 15.53 -1.83 10.38
CA ILE A 292 14.63 -1.34 9.33
C ILE A 292 13.30 -2.07 9.41
N LEU A 293 13.32 -3.41 9.49
CA LEU A 293 12.12 -4.24 9.60
C LEU A 293 11.32 -3.91 10.87
N ARG A 294 11.97 -3.66 11.99
CA ARG A 294 11.31 -3.22 13.23
C ARG A 294 10.54 -1.91 13.03
N ILE A 295 11.19 -0.90 12.44
CA ILE A 295 10.55 0.42 12.19
C ILE A 295 9.38 0.25 11.21
N TYR A 296 9.55 -0.55 10.14
CA TYR A 296 8.48 -0.86 9.21
C TYR A 296 7.27 -1.45 9.94
N ASN A 297 7.46 -2.53 10.70
CA ASN A 297 6.37 -3.23 11.38
C ASN A 297 5.68 -2.36 12.45
N GLN A 298 6.39 -1.42 13.09
CA GLN A 298 5.81 -0.45 14.02
C GLN A 298 4.87 0.57 13.33
N ASN A 299 5.03 0.77 12.02
CA ASN A 299 4.24 1.72 11.25
C ASN A 299 3.17 1.05 10.37
N ALA A 300 3.37 -0.20 9.99
CA ALA A 300 2.52 -0.91 9.02
C ALA A 300 1.06 -1.06 9.47
N ASP A 301 0.81 -1.11 10.78
CA ASP A 301 -0.54 -1.26 11.35
C ASP A 301 -1.42 0.00 11.26
N ARG A 302 -0.87 1.11 10.79
CA ARG A 302 -1.64 2.36 10.53
C ARG A 302 -2.37 2.33 9.19
N PHE A 303 -2.00 1.42 8.29
CA PHE A 303 -2.42 1.41 6.89
C PHE A 303 -3.27 0.19 6.55
N VAL A 304 -3.91 0.26 5.39
CA VAL A 304 -4.46 -0.89 4.68
C VAL A 304 -3.64 -1.12 3.42
N GLY A 305 -3.25 -2.37 3.18
CA GLY A 305 -2.50 -2.74 1.98
C GLY A 305 -1.01 -2.98 2.20
N THR A 306 -0.45 -2.65 3.38
CA THR A 306 0.93 -2.97 3.71
C THR A 306 1.14 -4.47 3.89
N THR A 307 2.26 -4.99 3.41
CA THR A 307 2.64 -6.40 3.60
C THR A 307 3.22 -6.61 5.00
N ALA A 308 2.78 -7.62 5.73
CA ALA A 308 3.43 -8.05 6.97
C ALA A 308 4.78 -8.70 6.62
N ARG A 309 5.87 -7.94 6.75
CA ARG A 309 7.21 -8.41 6.35
C ARG A 309 7.82 -9.31 7.42
N SER A 310 8.07 -10.58 7.06
CA SER A 310 8.93 -11.47 7.81
C SER A 310 10.41 -11.18 7.52
N GLU A 311 11.32 -11.72 8.34
CA GLU A 311 12.76 -11.57 8.09
C GLU A 311 13.17 -12.20 6.76
N ALA A 312 12.61 -13.37 6.41
CA ALA A 312 12.87 -14.03 5.13
C ALA A 312 12.40 -13.19 3.95
N TYR A 313 11.20 -12.60 4.06
CA TYR A 313 10.66 -11.70 3.05
C TYR A 313 11.51 -10.44 2.90
N ALA A 314 11.92 -9.82 4.00
CA ALA A 314 12.78 -8.63 3.97
C ALA A 314 14.16 -8.93 3.35
N ARG A 315 14.77 -10.08 3.64
CA ARG A 315 16.01 -10.53 2.98
C ARG A 315 15.82 -10.71 1.47
N TRP A 316 14.69 -11.27 1.05
CA TRP A 316 14.36 -11.40 -0.35
C TRP A 316 14.19 -10.02 -1.02
N LEU A 317 13.51 -9.06 -0.39
CA LEU A 317 13.39 -7.69 -0.89
C LEU A 317 14.77 -7.05 -1.14
N VAL A 318 15.71 -7.25 -0.22
CA VAL A 318 17.09 -6.77 -0.37
C VAL A 318 17.81 -7.50 -1.51
N SER A 319 17.64 -8.83 -1.62
CA SER A 319 18.32 -9.64 -2.63
C SER A 319 17.91 -9.28 -4.06
N ARG A 320 16.68 -8.80 -4.27
CA ARG A 320 16.20 -8.31 -5.57
C ARG A 320 17.00 -7.12 -6.10
N ARG A 321 17.64 -6.35 -5.20
CA ARG A 321 18.34 -5.11 -5.53
C ARG A 321 17.47 -4.09 -6.28
N ALA A 322 16.16 -4.08 -6.00
CA ALA A 322 15.21 -3.11 -6.56
C ALA A 322 15.29 -1.75 -5.80
N PHE A 323 16.49 -1.31 -5.50
CA PHE A 323 16.81 -0.03 -4.88
C PHE A 323 18.26 0.36 -5.20
N ASP A 324 18.50 1.67 -5.30
CA ASP A 324 19.86 2.22 -5.48
C ASP A 324 20.50 2.48 -4.12
N SER A 325 19.72 2.96 -3.16
CA SER A 325 20.21 3.46 -1.88
C SER A 325 19.19 3.21 -0.76
N ILE A 326 19.70 2.87 0.41
CA ILE A 326 18.96 2.90 1.67
C ILE A 326 19.72 3.81 2.63
N ILE A 327 19.07 4.90 3.05
CA ILE A 327 19.60 5.82 4.05
C ILE A 327 18.99 5.45 5.41
N VAL A 328 19.81 5.44 6.46
CA VAL A 328 19.35 5.26 7.85
C VAL A 328 19.64 6.49 8.68
N ALA A 329 18.72 6.82 9.57
CA ALA A 329 18.87 7.84 10.58
C ALA A 329 19.20 7.19 11.93
N LEU A 330 20.25 7.66 12.59
CA LEU A 330 20.78 7.10 13.82
C LEU A 330 20.72 8.13 14.95
N GLN A 331 20.29 7.69 16.10
CA GLN A 331 20.44 8.42 17.36
C GLN A 331 21.67 7.89 18.10
N GLY A 332 22.54 8.79 18.54
CA GLY A 332 23.77 8.44 19.24
C GLY A 332 25.00 8.36 18.34
N ASN A 333 26.14 7.98 18.93
CA ASN A 333 27.41 7.92 18.21
C ASN A 333 27.49 6.67 17.32
N ASP A 334 27.72 6.88 16.03
CA ASP A 334 28.02 5.79 15.08
C ASP A 334 29.47 5.32 15.22
N ARG A 335 29.87 4.94 16.44
CA ARG A 335 31.16 4.30 16.65
C ARG A 335 31.00 2.80 16.49
N TYR A 336 31.68 2.27 15.51
CA TYR A 336 31.83 0.83 15.31
C TYR A 336 32.76 0.29 16.43
N ASP A 337 32.20 0.11 17.59
CA ASP A 337 32.88 -0.70 18.61
C ASP A 337 32.44 -2.16 18.40
N LEU A 338 33.43 -3.07 18.26
CA LEU A 338 33.18 -4.49 18.01
C LEU A 338 32.30 -5.16 19.08
N HIS A 339 32.07 -4.50 20.19
CA HIS A 339 31.36 -5.03 21.35
C HIS A 339 30.04 -4.32 21.68
N GLU A 340 29.80 -3.07 21.23
CA GLU A 340 28.55 -2.36 21.49
C GLU A 340 28.24 -1.37 20.37
N THR A 341 27.20 -1.63 19.57
CA THR A 341 26.58 -0.60 18.73
C THR A 341 25.68 0.25 19.60
N THR A 342 26.18 1.40 20.04
CA THR A 342 25.42 2.35 20.87
C THR A 342 24.42 3.18 20.05
N ALA A 343 24.54 3.19 18.72
CA ALA A 343 23.65 3.94 17.85
C ALA A 343 22.36 3.17 17.55
N LYS A 344 21.22 3.73 17.95
CA LYS A 344 19.89 3.22 17.63
C LYS A 344 19.45 3.74 16.27
N ILE A 345 19.11 2.86 15.32
CA ILE A 345 18.44 3.25 14.07
C ILE A 345 17.00 3.62 14.40
N VAL A 346 16.63 4.86 14.04
CA VAL A 346 15.36 5.49 14.39
C VAL A 346 14.55 5.92 13.14
N GLY A 347 15.12 5.78 11.95
CA GLY A 347 14.41 6.04 10.69
C GLY A 347 15.19 5.54 9.51
N TYR A 348 14.53 5.44 8.36
CA TYR A 348 15.15 5.04 7.10
C TYR A 348 14.40 5.57 5.89
N CYS A 349 15.09 5.58 4.74
CA CYS A 349 14.53 5.83 3.42
C CYS A 349 15.05 4.81 2.42
N ILE A 350 14.19 4.34 1.54
CA ILE A 350 14.54 3.46 0.41
C ILE A 350 14.25 4.22 -0.88
N GLN A 351 15.23 4.29 -1.78
CA GLN A 351 15.12 5.01 -3.04
C GLN A 351 15.71 4.25 -4.23
N THR A 352 15.16 4.51 -5.41
CA THR A 352 15.65 4.00 -6.69
C THR A 352 15.32 4.95 -7.84
N GLY A 353 16.24 5.20 -8.75
CA GLY A 353 16.01 5.99 -9.97
C GLY A 353 15.47 7.40 -9.76
N GLY A 354 15.69 8.02 -8.58
CA GLY A 354 15.08 9.31 -8.22
C GLY A 354 13.66 9.16 -7.64
N ARG A 355 13.19 7.95 -7.40
CA ARG A 355 11.94 7.66 -6.70
C ARG A 355 12.24 7.32 -5.24
N VAL A 356 11.54 7.95 -4.34
CA VAL A 356 11.52 7.63 -2.91
C VAL A 356 10.39 6.64 -2.69
N LEU A 357 10.73 5.37 -2.50
CA LEU A 357 9.78 4.27 -2.43
C LEU A 357 9.16 4.12 -1.03
N GLU A 358 9.93 4.48 0.00
CA GLU A 358 9.53 4.29 1.39
C GLU A 358 10.36 5.19 2.31
N VAL A 359 9.69 5.99 3.14
CA VAL A 359 10.30 6.75 4.24
C VAL A 359 9.54 6.43 5.51
N MET A 360 10.25 5.99 6.53
CA MET A 360 9.65 5.70 7.85
C MET A 360 10.58 6.09 8.99
N ALA A 361 9.97 6.52 10.08
CA ALA A 361 10.65 6.77 11.34
C ALA A 361 9.98 6.00 12.48
N ASP A 362 10.75 5.75 13.53
CA ASP A 362 10.22 5.25 14.80
C ASP A 362 9.16 6.26 15.30
N PRO A 363 7.96 5.82 15.68
CA PRO A 363 6.85 6.70 16.06
C PRO A 363 7.15 7.70 17.19
N GLU A 364 8.21 7.45 17.96
CA GLU A 364 8.69 8.38 18.99
C GLU A 364 9.41 9.60 18.41
N TYR A 365 9.85 9.55 17.13
CA TYR A 365 10.63 10.60 16.46
C TYR A 365 9.78 11.36 15.45
N ARG A 366 8.77 12.08 15.92
CA ARG A 366 7.88 12.85 15.05
C ARG A 366 8.62 13.87 14.19
N GLY A 367 8.31 13.89 12.91
CA GLY A 367 8.91 14.81 11.94
C GLY A 367 10.29 14.38 11.41
N LEU A 368 10.82 13.22 11.86
CA LEU A 368 12.09 12.72 11.35
C LEU A 368 12.02 12.35 9.86
N GLU A 369 10.87 11.90 9.37
CA GLU A 369 10.64 11.61 7.96
C GLU A 369 10.92 12.83 7.08
N ARG A 370 10.62 14.04 7.57
CA ARG A 370 10.91 15.32 6.90
C ARG A 370 12.41 15.56 6.78
N GLU A 371 13.17 15.32 7.84
CA GLU A 371 14.64 15.46 7.83
C GLU A 371 15.29 14.42 6.91
N ILE A 372 14.78 13.18 6.93
CA ILE A 372 15.25 12.13 6.03
C ILE A 372 15.00 12.53 4.57
N LEU A 373 13.82 13.05 4.25
CA LEU A 373 13.49 13.51 2.90
C LEU A 373 14.36 14.72 2.50
N ALA A 374 14.67 15.63 3.43
CA ALA A 374 15.59 16.73 3.18
C ALA A 374 17.00 16.23 2.82
N ARG A 375 17.51 15.20 3.52
CA ARG A 375 18.79 14.56 3.20
C ARG A 375 18.75 13.91 1.81
N VAL A 376 17.66 13.22 1.46
CA VAL A 376 17.46 12.63 0.13
C VAL A 376 17.47 13.72 -0.97
N CYS A 377 16.80 14.85 -0.72
CA CYS A 377 16.81 15.98 -1.66
C CYS A 377 18.21 16.57 -1.84
N ALA A 378 18.98 16.72 -0.74
CA ALA A 378 20.37 17.19 -0.81
C ALA A 378 21.23 16.23 -1.66
N GLU A 379 21.14 14.92 -1.44
CA GLU A 379 21.84 13.91 -2.23
C GLU A 379 21.40 13.92 -3.70
N ALA A 380 20.12 14.14 -3.97
CA ALA A 380 19.60 14.26 -5.33
C ALA A 380 20.17 15.49 -6.05
N ILE A 381 20.34 16.62 -5.35
CA ILE A 381 20.98 17.82 -5.89
C ILE A 381 22.47 17.58 -6.15
N GLU A 382 23.18 16.95 -5.21
CA GLU A 382 24.60 16.58 -5.37
C GLU A 382 24.83 15.67 -6.60
N ASN A 383 23.84 14.87 -6.97
CA ASN A 383 23.85 13.98 -8.13
C ASN A 383 23.19 14.58 -9.38
N ASP A 384 22.96 15.90 -9.45
CA ASP A 384 22.36 16.63 -10.57
C ASP A 384 20.97 16.11 -11.00
N ARG A 385 20.22 15.47 -10.11
CA ARG A 385 18.86 14.99 -10.40
C ARG A 385 17.90 16.17 -10.50
N GLN A 386 17.16 16.22 -11.61
CA GLN A 386 16.22 17.30 -11.89
C GLN A 386 14.84 17.07 -11.26
N GLU A 387 14.49 15.82 -11.03
CA GLU A 387 13.20 15.43 -10.47
C GLU A 387 13.38 14.36 -9.39
N LEU A 388 12.53 14.42 -8.38
CA LEU A 388 12.34 13.42 -7.35
C LEU A 388 10.86 13.08 -7.29
N ILE A 389 10.53 11.79 -7.24
CA ILE A 389 9.16 11.29 -7.12
C ILE A 389 8.99 10.68 -5.74
N TYR A 390 8.12 11.26 -4.93
CA TYR A 390 7.79 10.77 -3.60
C TYR A 390 6.57 9.85 -3.66
N GLU A 391 6.71 8.63 -3.21
CA GLU A 391 5.64 7.62 -3.18
C GLU A 391 5.28 7.26 -1.75
N SER A 392 4.04 7.51 -1.38
CA SER A 392 3.52 7.23 -0.04
C SER A 392 1.99 7.13 -0.05
N SER A 393 1.40 6.94 1.12
CA SER A 393 -0.05 7.01 1.29
C SER A 393 -0.59 8.38 0.85
N PRO A 394 -1.77 8.43 0.22
CA PRO A 394 -2.42 9.70 -0.16
C PRO A 394 -2.59 10.70 0.99
N THR A 395 -2.65 10.21 2.22
CA THR A 395 -2.82 11.05 3.42
C THR A 395 -1.51 11.50 4.05
N ASP A 396 -0.38 11.16 3.44
CA ASP A 396 0.94 11.56 3.95
C ASP A 396 1.16 13.07 3.75
N PRO A 397 1.40 13.84 4.83
CA PRO A 397 1.58 15.28 4.73
C PRO A 397 2.82 15.71 3.93
N LEU A 398 3.80 14.81 3.72
CA LEU A 398 4.98 15.12 2.91
C LEU A 398 4.65 15.33 1.44
N HIS A 399 3.51 14.83 0.95
CA HIS A 399 3.06 15.13 -0.41
C HIS A 399 2.88 16.63 -0.66
N GLU A 400 2.40 17.39 0.33
CA GLU A 400 2.26 18.85 0.23
C GLU A 400 3.64 19.52 0.11
N GLU A 401 4.62 19.02 0.86
CA GLU A 401 5.99 19.56 0.81
C GLU A 401 6.65 19.28 -0.55
N VAL A 402 6.37 18.12 -1.13
CA VAL A 402 6.93 17.74 -2.44
C VAL A 402 6.29 18.52 -3.58
N ARG A 403 4.98 18.66 -3.59
CA ARG A 403 4.24 19.36 -4.67
C ARG A 403 4.26 20.87 -4.53
N GLY A 404 4.26 21.37 -3.31
CA GLY A 404 4.07 22.78 -2.99
C GLY A 404 2.60 23.22 -2.96
N PRO A 405 2.32 24.44 -2.49
CA PRO A 405 0.96 24.91 -2.15
C PRO A 405 0.02 25.13 -3.35
N ALA A 406 0.53 25.07 -4.57
CA ALA A 406 -0.27 25.30 -5.79
C ALA A 406 -0.89 24.03 -6.38
N CYS A 407 -0.61 22.87 -5.81
CA CYS A 407 -1.14 21.60 -6.32
C CYS A 407 -2.39 21.18 -5.54
N GLU A 408 -3.45 20.82 -6.26
CA GLU A 408 -4.63 20.19 -5.66
C GLU A 408 -4.22 18.94 -4.88
N GLY A 409 -4.71 18.82 -3.66
CA GLY A 409 -4.36 17.72 -2.77
C GLY A 409 -4.76 16.34 -3.32
N PRO A 410 -4.12 15.26 -2.86
CA PRO A 410 -4.42 13.90 -3.32
C PRO A 410 -5.86 13.45 -3.04
N GLU A 411 -6.57 14.06 -2.09
CA GLU A 411 -7.97 13.75 -1.80
C GLU A 411 -8.94 14.18 -2.90
N ALA A 412 -8.68 15.27 -3.63
CA ALA A 412 -9.47 15.67 -4.79
C ALA A 412 -9.43 14.61 -5.92
N ALA A 413 -8.44 13.74 -5.90
CA ALA A 413 -8.24 12.71 -6.90
C ALA A 413 -9.15 11.48 -6.76
N VAL A 414 -9.77 11.23 -5.61
CA VAL A 414 -10.66 10.06 -5.40
C VAL A 414 -12.02 10.28 -6.05
N THR A 415 -12.45 11.53 -6.19
CA THR A 415 -13.76 11.92 -6.76
C THR A 415 -13.68 12.38 -8.21
N SER A 416 -12.50 12.71 -8.74
CA SER A 416 -12.33 13.10 -10.13
C SER A 416 -12.26 11.88 -11.05
N ARG A 417 -12.64 12.04 -12.33
CA ARG A 417 -12.62 10.97 -13.34
C ARG A 417 -11.27 10.24 -13.31
N ILE A 418 -11.33 8.90 -13.26
CA ILE A 418 -10.16 8.03 -13.40
C ILE A 418 -9.54 8.32 -14.77
N ALA A 419 -8.32 8.86 -14.79
CA ALA A 419 -7.61 9.05 -16.04
C ALA A 419 -7.00 7.70 -16.50
N PRO A 420 -6.90 7.44 -17.82
CA PRO A 420 -6.36 6.16 -18.32
C PRO A 420 -4.94 5.82 -17.84
N GLN A 421 -4.17 6.83 -17.46
CA GLN A 421 -2.81 6.67 -16.93
C GLN A 421 -2.75 6.35 -15.44
N ASP A 422 -3.86 6.50 -14.71
CA ASP A 422 -3.88 6.31 -13.27
C ASP A 422 -3.77 4.83 -12.92
N ARG A 423 -2.91 4.53 -11.94
CA ARG A 423 -2.85 3.21 -11.33
C ARG A 423 -3.79 3.19 -10.11
N MET A 424 -4.81 2.38 -10.22
CA MET A 424 -5.80 2.18 -9.16
C MET A 424 -5.46 0.92 -8.37
N ILE A 425 -5.75 0.96 -7.09
CA ILE A 425 -5.72 -0.22 -6.22
C ILE A 425 -7.13 -0.77 -6.16
N VAL A 426 -7.28 -2.01 -6.58
CA VAL A 426 -8.55 -2.74 -6.52
C VAL A 426 -8.43 -3.93 -5.59
N ALA A 427 -9.55 -4.32 -4.94
CA ALA A 427 -9.58 -5.50 -4.08
C ALA A 427 -10.86 -6.30 -4.27
N ARG A 428 -10.80 -7.58 -3.93
CA ARG A 428 -11.95 -8.48 -3.84
C ARG A 428 -11.86 -9.32 -2.59
N ILE A 429 -12.95 -9.41 -1.84
CA ILE A 429 -13.08 -10.29 -0.69
C ILE A 429 -13.71 -11.60 -1.18
N PHE A 430 -13.03 -12.74 -0.96
CA PHE A 430 -13.53 -14.07 -1.34
C PHE A 430 -14.23 -14.77 -0.19
N ASP A 431 -13.81 -14.49 1.05
CA ASP A 431 -14.36 -15.06 2.27
C ASP A 431 -14.61 -13.94 3.29
N PRO A 432 -15.78 -13.28 3.22
CA PRO A 432 -16.16 -12.24 4.17
C PRO A 432 -16.18 -12.71 5.62
N GLU A 433 -16.64 -13.95 5.87
CA GLU A 433 -16.69 -14.53 7.21
C GLU A 433 -15.27 -14.74 7.77
N GLY A 434 -14.38 -15.35 7.00
CA GLY A 434 -12.97 -15.56 7.37
C GLY A 434 -12.24 -14.25 7.60
N LEU A 435 -12.51 -13.23 6.78
CA LEU A 435 -11.97 -11.90 6.95
C LEU A 435 -12.40 -11.27 8.28
N LEU A 436 -13.69 -11.25 8.57
CA LEU A 436 -14.24 -10.69 9.82
C LEU A 436 -13.74 -11.47 11.05
N LYS A 437 -13.59 -12.80 10.95
CA LYS A 437 -12.97 -13.62 12.01
C LYS A 437 -11.51 -13.23 12.23
N THR A 438 -10.75 -13.01 11.18
CA THR A 438 -9.35 -12.55 11.28
C THR A 438 -9.26 -11.16 11.90
N MET A 439 -10.23 -10.29 11.60
CA MET A 439 -10.29 -8.93 12.16
C MET A 439 -10.86 -8.88 13.59
N ALA A 440 -11.46 -9.96 14.09
CA ALA A 440 -12.17 -9.99 15.38
C ALA A 440 -11.37 -9.38 16.56
N PRO A 441 -10.06 -9.67 16.76
CA PRO A 441 -9.27 -9.04 17.82
C PRO A 441 -9.13 -7.52 17.65
N THR A 442 -8.96 -7.06 16.41
CA THR A 442 -8.86 -5.64 16.08
C THR A 442 -10.18 -4.92 16.34
N LEU A 443 -11.32 -5.54 15.95
CA LEU A 443 -12.65 -4.99 16.21
C LEU A 443 -12.94 -4.90 17.70
N ALA A 444 -12.61 -5.94 18.47
CA ALA A 444 -12.72 -5.92 19.94
C ALA A 444 -11.88 -4.80 20.57
N SER A 445 -10.65 -4.59 20.10
CA SER A 445 -9.78 -3.48 20.56
C SER A 445 -10.39 -2.11 20.24
N ARG A 446 -11.02 -1.94 19.08
CA ARG A 446 -11.70 -0.70 18.69
C ARG A 446 -12.89 -0.39 19.60
N VAL A 447 -13.69 -1.39 19.96
CA VAL A 447 -14.81 -1.25 20.93
C VAL A 447 -14.30 -0.78 22.29
N VAL A 448 -13.18 -1.36 22.76
CA VAL A 448 -12.55 -0.94 24.03
C VAL A 448 -12.06 0.51 23.95
N LYS A 449 -11.36 0.87 22.88
CA LYS A 449 -10.87 2.24 22.66
C LYS A 449 -12.00 3.27 22.56
N ALA A 450 -13.15 2.88 21.99
CA ALA A 450 -14.36 3.70 21.94
C ALA A 450 -15.10 3.82 23.28
N GLY A 451 -14.61 3.16 24.34
CA GLY A 451 -15.21 3.21 25.69
C GLY A 451 -16.55 2.47 25.81
N MET A 452 -16.91 1.63 24.84
CA MET A 452 -18.16 0.88 24.87
C MET A 452 -18.04 -0.29 25.87
N ARG A 453 -18.96 -0.38 26.82
CA ARG A 453 -18.94 -1.40 27.88
C ARG A 453 -19.91 -2.55 27.63
N ASP A 454 -21.01 -2.28 26.94
CA ASP A 454 -22.06 -3.24 26.64
C ASP A 454 -21.67 -4.19 25.52
N THR A 455 -22.49 -5.23 25.32
CA THR A 455 -22.38 -6.11 24.15
C THR A 455 -22.69 -5.31 22.89
N VAL A 456 -21.78 -5.37 21.92
CA VAL A 456 -21.91 -4.74 20.61
C VAL A 456 -22.22 -5.81 19.59
N GLU A 457 -23.32 -5.66 18.83
CA GLU A 457 -23.68 -6.51 17.68
C GLU A 457 -23.89 -5.63 16.46
N LEU A 458 -23.16 -5.91 15.38
CA LEU A 458 -23.34 -5.27 14.09
C LEU A 458 -23.50 -6.33 13.00
N GLY A 459 -24.63 -6.29 12.30
CA GLY A 459 -24.94 -7.17 11.18
C GLY A 459 -24.60 -6.55 9.83
N PHE A 460 -24.44 -7.41 8.85
CA PHE A 460 -24.26 -7.08 7.44
C PHE A 460 -25.25 -7.84 6.60
N ASP A 461 -25.88 -7.17 5.65
CA ASP A 461 -26.79 -7.73 4.64
C ASP A 461 -26.31 -7.22 3.27
N SER A 462 -25.39 -7.98 2.65
CA SER A 462 -24.84 -7.69 1.33
C SER A 462 -25.27 -8.74 0.30
N ASP A 463 -24.92 -8.53 -0.96
CA ASP A 463 -25.34 -9.42 -2.05
C ASP A 463 -24.83 -10.86 -1.86
N THR A 464 -23.58 -11.02 -1.36
CA THR A 464 -22.93 -12.33 -1.20
C THR A 464 -22.73 -12.74 0.25
N PHE A 465 -22.85 -11.82 1.22
CA PHE A 465 -22.60 -12.11 2.63
C PHE A 465 -23.72 -11.58 3.52
N ARG A 466 -24.25 -12.48 4.34
CA ARG A 466 -25.20 -12.18 5.40
C ARG A 466 -24.69 -12.72 6.72
N GLY A 467 -24.52 -11.84 7.72
CA GLY A 467 -23.97 -12.27 9.01
C GLY A 467 -23.83 -11.11 10.00
N SER A 468 -23.35 -11.39 11.21
CA SER A 468 -23.08 -10.38 12.23
C SER A 468 -21.77 -10.62 12.97
N VAL A 469 -21.18 -9.53 13.46
CA VAL A 469 -20.07 -9.54 14.41
C VAL A 469 -20.64 -9.18 15.78
N THR A 470 -20.39 -10.04 16.77
CA THR A 470 -20.78 -9.84 18.16
C THR A 470 -19.55 -9.73 19.05
N ILE A 471 -19.43 -8.64 19.78
CA ILE A 471 -18.36 -8.38 20.74
C ILE A 471 -19.02 -8.29 22.12
N PRO A 472 -18.76 -9.24 23.04
CA PRO A 472 -19.44 -9.30 24.33
C PRO A 472 -19.08 -8.09 25.21
N SER A 473 -19.92 -7.83 26.23
CA SER A 473 -19.65 -6.81 27.24
C SER A 473 -18.34 -7.07 27.99
N ALA A 474 -17.76 -6.02 28.57
CA ALA A 474 -16.57 -6.17 29.39
C ALA A 474 -16.90 -7.01 30.64
N SER A 475 -16.20 -8.12 30.82
CA SER A 475 -16.30 -8.98 32.02
C SER A 475 -14.92 -9.07 32.67
N GLY A 476 -14.65 -8.18 33.64
CA GLY A 476 -13.35 -8.14 34.32
C GLY A 476 -12.17 -7.82 33.40
N ASP A 477 -10.99 -8.39 33.72
CA ASP A 477 -9.73 -8.17 32.97
C ASP A 477 -9.55 -9.08 31.75
N LYS A 478 -10.55 -9.88 31.39
CA LYS A 478 -10.44 -10.77 30.22
C LYS A 478 -10.56 -9.98 28.93
N PRO A 479 -9.69 -10.26 27.93
CA PRO A 479 -9.86 -9.69 26.61
C PRO A 479 -11.22 -10.11 26.03
N ARG A 480 -11.89 -9.16 25.36
CA ARG A 480 -13.15 -9.44 24.68
C ARG A 480 -12.86 -10.28 23.44
N GLU A 481 -13.54 -11.39 23.32
CA GLU A 481 -13.41 -12.26 22.18
C GLU A 481 -14.61 -12.03 21.23
N ALA A 482 -14.35 -11.39 20.10
CA ALA A 482 -15.38 -11.14 19.11
C ALA A 482 -15.72 -12.44 18.35
N SER A 483 -16.99 -12.64 18.06
CA SER A 483 -17.49 -13.78 17.28
C SER A 483 -18.22 -13.33 16.03
N VAL A 484 -18.10 -14.12 14.96
CA VAL A 484 -18.80 -13.89 13.69
C VAL A 484 -19.85 -14.97 13.51
N GLN A 485 -21.09 -14.58 13.24
CA GLN A 485 -22.23 -15.48 13.06
C GLN A 485 -22.80 -15.32 11.64
N PRO A 486 -22.54 -16.28 10.73
CA PRO A 486 -23.14 -16.24 9.39
C PRO A 486 -24.65 -16.48 9.45
N GLY A 487 -25.38 -15.91 8.48
CA GLY A 487 -26.82 -16.07 8.32
C GLY A 487 -27.70 -15.21 9.23
N ARG A 488 -27.12 -14.62 10.30
CA ARG A 488 -27.86 -13.78 11.25
C ARG A 488 -27.37 -12.34 11.23
N VAL A 489 -28.25 -11.40 10.90
CA VAL A 489 -27.90 -9.96 10.85
C VAL A 489 -28.24 -9.19 12.14
N GLY A 490 -29.04 -9.77 13.06
CA GLY A 490 -29.43 -9.09 14.29
C GLY A 490 -30.41 -7.91 14.07
N ARG A 491 -30.50 -7.02 15.08
CA ARG A 491 -31.36 -5.81 15.01
C ARG A 491 -30.62 -4.60 14.43
N SER A 492 -29.34 -4.49 14.72
CA SER A 492 -28.49 -3.40 14.24
C SER A 492 -27.64 -3.92 13.09
N TYR A 493 -28.05 -3.60 11.87
CA TYR A 493 -27.35 -4.08 10.67
C TYR A 493 -27.20 -2.98 9.63
N LEU A 494 -26.31 -3.21 8.69
CA LEU A 494 -26.03 -2.40 7.51
C LEU A 494 -26.46 -3.18 6.28
N LYS A 495 -27.27 -2.58 5.42
CA LYS A 495 -27.57 -3.11 4.10
C LYS A 495 -26.75 -2.34 3.07
N LEU A 496 -26.00 -3.04 2.24
CA LEU A 496 -25.03 -2.45 1.31
C LEU A 496 -24.68 -3.47 0.21
N ALA A 497 -24.26 -2.98 -0.95
CA ALA A 497 -23.71 -3.82 -2.01
C ALA A 497 -22.33 -4.38 -1.62
N ASP A 498 -21.89 -5.45 -2.27
CA ASP A 498 -20.56 -6.07 -2.01
C ASP A 498 -19.38 -5.12 -2.22
N ASP A 499 -19.50 -4.19 -3.19
CA ASP A 499 -18.50 -3.14 -3.40
C ASP A 499 -18.35 -2.25 -2.15
N GLU A 500 -19.47 -1.75 -1.62
CA GLU A 500 -19.44 -0.91 -0.43
C GLU A 500 -19.06 -1.69 0.83
N PHE A 501 -19.44 -2.99 0.94
CA PHE A 501 -18.97 -3.87 1.99
C PHE A 501 -17.44 -4.00 1.98
N THR A 502 -16.88 -4.25 0.80
CA THR A 502 -15.43 -4.34 0.62
C THR A 502 -14.74 -3.03 1.04
N ARG A 503 -15.26 -1.90 0.58
CA ARG A 503 -14.72 -0.57 0.92
C ARG A 503 -14.83 -0.27 2.41
N LEU A 504 -15.95 -0.60 3.03
CA LEU A 504 -16.17 -0.40 4.46
C LEU A 504 -15.19 -1.23 5.31
N VAL A 505 -15.11 -2.53 5.06
CA VAL A 505 -14.27 -3.43 5.87
C VAL A 505 -12.78 -3.11 5.68
N LEU A 506 -12.39 -2.68 4.49
CA LEU A 506 -11.03 -2.23 4.18
C LEU A 506 -10.76 -0.76 4.57
N GLY A 507 -11.67 -0.09 5.29
CA GLY A 507 -11.46 1.28 5.77
C GLY A 507 -11.39 2.34 4.66
N GLN A 508 -11.98 2.06 3.49
CA GLN A 508 -12.01 3.00 2.35
C GLN A 508 -13.39 3.62 2.13
N CYS A 509 -14.29 3.45 3.09
CA CYS A 509 -15.60 4.04 3.13
C CYS A 509 -15.76 4.88 4.41
N ASP A 510 -16.32 6.07 4.30
CA ASP A 510 -16.86 6.80 5.43
C ASP A 510 -18.34 6.40 5.58
N PRO A 511 -18.74 5.75 6.71
CA PRO A 511 -20.11 5.26 6.86
C PRO A 511 -21.16 6.37 6.82
N LEU A 512 -20.85 7.57 7.32
CA LEU A 512 -21.77 8.72 7.30
C LEU A 512 -21.96 9.25 5.88
N GLU A 513 -20.85 9.43 5.15
CA GLU A 513 -20.86 9.82 3.73
C GLU A 513 -21.62 8.80 2.88
N ALA A 514 -21.32 7.50 3.05
CA ALA A 514 -21.97 6.43 2.30
C ALA A 514 -23.48 6.35 2.58
N THR A 515 -23.89 6.58 3.83
CA THR A 515 -25.32 6.65 4.20
C THR A 515 -25.99 7.84 3.54
N THR A 516 -25.37 9.01 3.57
CA THR A 516 -25.91 10.23 2.95
C THR A 516 -26.05 10.08 1.43
N ALA A 517 -25.11 9.37 0.81
CA ALA A 517 -25.11 9.06 -0.62
C ALA A 517 -26.04 7.88 -1.00
N GLY A 518 -26.70 7.22 -0.03
CA GLY A 518 -27.59 6.08 -0.26
C GLY A 518 -26.88 4.78 -0.67
N ARG A 519 -25.55 4.68 -0.47
CA ARG A 519 -24.76 3.46 -0.73
C ARG A 519 -24.76 2.47 0.44
N LEU A 520 -25.09 2.98 1.64
CA LEU A 520 -25.16 2.21 2.87
C LEU A 520 -26.48 2.57 3.58
N GLU A 521 -27.29 1.56 3.89
CA GLU A 521 -28.57 1.72 4.59
C GLU A 521 -28.45 1.15 6.01
N PRO A 522 -28.23 1.99 7.05
CA PRO A 522 -28.20 1.51 8.43
C PRO A 522 -29.62 1.24 8.92
N SER A 523 -29.88 0.09 9.55
CA SER A 523 -31.19 -0.25 10.13
C SER A 523 -31.56 0.64 11.31
N THR A 524 -30.58 1.21 12.00
CA THR A 524 -30.73 2.09 13.16
C THR A 524 -29.60 3.12 13.22
N GLN A 525 -29.79 4.20 13.97
CA GLN A 525 -28.70 5.16 14.25
C GLN A 525 -27.53 4.49 15.01
N LEU A 526 -27.84 3.45 15.80
CA LEU A 526 -26.81 2.69 16.50
C LEU A 526 -25.93 1.92 15.50
N SER A 527 -26.51 1.25 14.49
CA SER A 527 -25.73 0.53 13.47
C SER A 527 -24.79 1.44 12.70
N GLN A 528 -25.20 2.68 12.40
CA GLN A 528 -24.33 3.68 11.78
C GLN A 528 -23.14 4.04 12.68
N LYS A 529 -23.41 4.39 13.95
CA LYS A 529 -22.34 4.69 14.92
C LYS A 529 -21.39 3.53 15.13
N LEU A 530 -21.91 2.30 15.16
CA LEU A 530 -21.08 1.11 15.26
C LEU A 530 -20.20 0.91 14.02
N ALA A 531 -20.72 1.19 12.82
CA ALA A 531 -19.93 1.16 11.60
C ALA A 531 -18.74 2.13 11.66
N GLU A 532 -18.97 3.38 12.07
CA GLU A 532 -17.94 4.41 12.23
C GLU A 532 -16.85 3.99 13.24
N GLN A 533 -17.23 3.34 14.33
CA GLN A 533 -16.29 2.93 15.38
C GLN A 533 -15.53 1.63 15.04
N LEU A 534 -16.21 0.67 14.43
CA LEU A 534 -15.63 -0.64 14.10
C LEU A 534 -14.81 -0.59 12.81
N PHE A 535 -15.22 0.23 11.84
CA PHE A 535 -14.58 0.35 10.53
C PHE A 535 -14.20 1.81 10.23
N PRO A 536 -13.30 2.41 11.03
CA PRO A 536 -12.83 3.76 10.78
C PRO A 536 -12.07 3.82 9.46
N ARG A 537 -12.09 5.00 8.83
CA ARG A 537 -11.29 5.26 7.64
C ARG A 537 -9.80 5.08 7.94
N LEU A 538 -9.12 4.30 7.12
CA LEU A 538 -7.70 4.01 7.23
C LEU A 538 -6.98 4.42 5.94
N PRO A 539 -5.77 4.95 6.03
CA PRO A 539 -4.99 5.28 4.83
C PRO A 539 -4.68 4.02 4.02
N LEU A 540 -4.98 4.05 2.71
CA LEU A 540 -4.59 3.00 1.79
C LEU A 540 -3.15 3.21 1.36
N TRP A 541 -2.30 2.23 1.57
CA TRP A 541 -0.93 2.26 1.10
C TRP A 541 -0.37 0.86 0.87
N CYS A 542 0.04 0.60 -0.35
CA CYS A 542 0.78 -0.59 -0.75
C CYS A 542 2.20 -0.14 -1.09
N PRO A 543 3.21 -0.38 -0.24
CA PRO A 543 4.55 0.10 -0.49
C PRO A 543 5.10 -0.40 -1.82
N MET A 544 5.67 0.52 -2.63
CA MET A 544 6.22 0.18 -3.94
C MET A 544 7.44 -0.73 -3.87
N TRP A 545 8.12 -0.74 -2.73
CA TRP A 545 9.24 -1.65 -2.52
C TRP A 545 8.82 -3.12 -2.42
N ASP A 546 7.59 -3.41 -1.96
CA ASP A 546 7.04 -4.78 -1.92
C ASP A 546 6.70 -5.29 -3.32
N ASP A 547 6.28 -4.41 -4.20
CA ASP A 547 6.02 -4.74 -5.59
C ASP A 547 7.31 -4.53 -6.40
N VAL A 548 7.50 -5.34 -7.41
CA VAL A 548 8.58 -5.08 -8.37
C VAL A 548 8.20 -3.78 -9.06
N PRO A 549 9.07 -2.74 -9.04
CA PRO A 549 8.79 -1.53 -9.79
C PRO A 549 8.67 -1.91 -11.25
N SER A 550 7.47 -2.01 -11.71
CA SER A 550 7.14 -2.31 -13.10
C SER A 550 7.02 -1.03 -13.88
#